data_22a7902922b681696edf9b2d157bd9e2
#
_entry.id   22a7902922b681696edf9b2d157bd9e2
#
_cell.length_a   1.000
_cell.length_b   1.000
_cell.length_c   1.000
_cell.angle_alpha   90.00
_cell.angle_beta   90.00
_cell.angle_gamma   90.00
#
_symmetry.space_group_name_H-M   'P 1'
#
loop_
_entity.id
_entity.type
_entity.pdbx_description
1 polymer ?
#
loop_
_entity_poly.entity_id
_entity_poly.type
_entity_poly.pdbx_seq_one_letter_code
_entity_poly.pdbx_strand_id
1 'polypeptide(L)'
;MKIHAVAFASLIALTGSAGAAQIDWNTWTSTTAGSIATTGGPVGVAFSGPSVSVQTPYPSYMPASTFADGTIVANAPVNTNGIMQLTGGSDALNTVTFATAVVDPVMAIWSLGQGGINAQFAFTNATPIFVSGGPSNEYGGAPISVSGNTVFGAEGNGTVQFLGTYTSISWTNPVFENWYGFDVGIAGVAPAVPEPGTYALMLAGLSVVGFMARRRRRPQV
;
A
#
# COMPACT_ATOMS: atom_id res chain seq x y z
N MET A 1 -7.43 -52.94 -32.43
CA MET A 1 -6.68 -52.38 -31.31
C MET A 1 -6.61 -50.89 -31.49
N LYS A 2 -7.42 -50.10 -30.79
CA LYS A 2 -7.49 -48.63 -30.91
C LYS A 2 -6.61 -47.99 -29.84
N ILE A 3 -5.52 -47.38 -30.25
CA ILE A 3 -4.60 -46.65 -29.36
C ILE A 3 -5.18 -45.26 -29.12
N HIS A 4 -5.53 -44.95 -27.86
CA HIS A 4 -5.94 -43.60 -27.45
C HIS A 4 -4.67 -42.85 -27.05
N ALA A 5 -4.33 -41.84 -27.84
CA ALA A 5 -3.26 -40.90 -27.46
C ALA A 5 -3.80 -39.93 -26.39
N VAL A 6 -3.22 -39.98 -25.21
CA VAL A 6 -3.44 -39.00 -24.13
C VAL A 6 -2.44 -37.87 -24.34
N ALA A 7 -2.94 -36.69 -24.70
CA ALA A 7 -2.12 -35.48 -24.79
C ALA A 7 -1.93 -34.89 -23.37
N PHE A 8 -0.71 -34.93 -22.88
CA PHE A 8 -0.33 -34.18 -21.67
C PHE A 8 -0.07 -32.71 -22.04
N ALA A 9 -0.94 -31.83 -21.58
CA ALA A 9 -0.69 -30.39 -21.62
C ALA A 9 0.26 -30.01 -20.46
N SER A 10 1.52 -29.72 -20.80
CA SER A 10 2.48 -29.18 -19.83
C SER A 10 2.15 -27.71 -19.53
N LEU A 11 1.72 -27.42 -18.31
CA LEU A 11 1.56 -26.07 -17.81
C LEU A 11 2.97 -25.53 -17.48
N ILE A 12 3.50 -24.69 -18.36
CA ILE A 12 4.75 -23.96 -18.08
C ILE A 12 4.39 -22.80 -17.16
N ALA A 13 4.71 -22.90 -15.88
CA ALA A 13 4.66 -21.77 -14.97
C ALA A 13 5.81 -20.81 -15.33
N LEU A 14 5.50 -19.66 -15.92
CA LEU A 14 6.44 -18.56 -16.03
C LEU A 14 6.65 -17.98 -14.63
N THR A 15 7.77 -18.31 -14.00
CA THR A 15 8.25 -17.58 -12.82
C THR A 15 8.90 -16.29 -13.31
N GLY A 16 8.12 -15.24 -13.51
CA GLY A 16 8.66 -13.90 -13.65
C GLY A 16 9.30 -13.49 -12.32
N SER A 17 10.57 -13.07 -12.32
CA SER A 17 11.13 -12.34 -11.19
C SER A 17 10.31 -11.06 -11.00
N ALA A 18 9.64 -10.91 -9.86
CA ALA A 18 9.01 -9.65 -9.52
C ALA A 18 10.12 -8.61 -9.34
N GLY A 19 10.20 -7.65 -10.26
CA GLY A 19 11.03 -6.46 -10.09
C GLY A 19 10.45 -5.57 -8.99
N ALA A 20 11.22 -4.58 -8.52
CA ALA A 20 10.74 -3.59 -7.57
C ALA A 20 9.45 -2.92 -8.07
N ALA A 21 8.47 -2.78 -7.19
CA ALA A 21 7.22 -2.13 -7.54
C ALA A 21 7.41 -0.61 -7.66
N GLN A 22 6.92 -0.04 -8.76
CA GLN A 22 6.73 1.40 -8.86
C GLN A 22 5.57 1.79 -7.93
N ILE A 23 5.83 2.69 -7.00
CA ILE A 23 4.83 3.16 -6.03
C ILE A 23 4.19 4.46 -6.52
N ASP A 24 2.87 4.46 -6.55
CA ASP A 24 2.09 5.68 -6.68
C ASP A 24 1.93 6.29 -5.28
N TRP A 25 2.63 7.41 -5.04
CA TRP A 25 2.62 8.08 -3.74
C TRP A 25 1.44 9.03 -3.60
N ASN A 26 0.94 9.16 -2.37
CA ASN A 26 -0.13 10.11 -2.06
C ASN A 26 0.39 11.55 -2.14
N THR A 27 -0.47 12.45 -2.55
CA THR A 27 -0.26 13.90 -2.44
C THR A 27 -1.24 14.46 -1.42
N TRP A 28 -0.74 14.92 -0.29
CA TRP A 28 -1.54 15.52 0.75
C TRP A 28 -2.07 16.88 0.31
N THR A 29 -3.37 17.11 0.39
CA THR A 29 -4.04 18.38 0.08
C THR A 29 -4.48 19.14 1.33
N SER A 30 -4.58 18.44 2.46
CA SER A 30 -4.89 18.98 3.77
C SER A 30 -4.45 17.99 4.87
N THR A 31 -4.61 18.35 6.13
CA THR A 31 -4.35 17.46 7.28
C THR A 31 -5.35 16.31 7.41
N THR A 32 -6.36 16.24 6.56
CA THR A 32 -7.37 15.18 6.59
C THR A 32 -7.58 14.48 5.24
N ALA A 33 -6.97 14.99 4.16
CA ALA A 33 -7.21 14.48 2.82
C ALA A 33 -5.97 14.52 1.94
N GLY A 34 -5.89 13.54 1.05
CA GLY A 34 -4.91 13.42 -0.01
C GLY A 34 -5.45 12.60 -1.18
N SER A 35 -4.62 12.38 -2.18
CA SER A 35 -4.98 11.61 -3.36
C SER A 35 -3.76 10.92 -3.96
N ILE A 36 -3.91 9.68 -4.36
CA ILE A 36 -2.93 8.90 -5.09
C ILE A 36 -3.35 8.84 -6.55
N ALA A 37 -2.52 9.37 -7.45
CA ALA A 37 -2.76 9.29 -8.89
C ALA A 37 -2.37 7.90 -9.40
N THR A 38 -3.31 7.15 -9.95
CA THR A 38 -3.06 5.83 -10.55
C THR A 38 -3.50 5.80 -12.01
N THR A 39 -3.03 4.79 -12.75
CA THR A 39 -3.46 4.56 -14.14
C THR A 39 -4.96 4.27 -14.27
N GLY A 40 -5.59 3.75 -13.21
CA GLY A 40 -7.03 3.44 -13.14
C GLY A 40 -7.89 4.61 -12.67
N GLY A 41 -7.28 5.77 -12.39
CA GLY A 41 -7.92 6.95 -11.82
C GLY A 41 -7.46 7.23 -10.38
N PRO A 42 -7.78 8.38 -9.82
CA PRO A 42 -7.30 8.76 -8.50
C PRO A 42 -7.95 7.93 -7.38
N VAL A 43 -7.13 7.53 -6.42
CA VAL A 43 -7.57 6.92 -5.15
C VAL A 43 -7.55 7.99 -4.07
N GLY A 44 -8.71 8.31 -3.51
CA GLY A 44 -8.80 9.24 -2.38
C GLY A 44 -8.17 8.63 -1.13
N VAL A 45 -7.44 9.46 -0.39
CA VAL A 45 -6.84 9.12 0.90
C VAL A 45 -7.41 10.06 1.96
N ALA A 46 -7.95 9.50 3.04
CA ALA A 46 -8.37 10.26 4.19
C ALA A 46 -7.45 9.94 5.39
N PHE A 47 -7.16 10.96 6.20
CA PHE A 47 -6.47 10.79 7.47
C PHE A 47 -7.35 11.28 8.62
N SER A 48 -7.37 10.51 9.70
CA SER A 48 -7.96 10.90 10.98
C SER A 48 -6.99 10.58 12.11
N GLY A 49 -6.81 11.53 13.00
CA GLY A 49 -5.91 11.44 14.14
C GLY A 49 -5.27 12.78 14.47
N PRO A 50 -4.48 12.86 15.54
CA PRO A 50 -3.72 14.05 15.87
C PRO A 50 -2.69 14.35 14.79
N SER A 51 -2.90 15.44 14.03
CA SER A 51 -1.95 15.97 13.06
C SER A 51 -1.66 17.42 13.33
N VAL A 52 -0.49 17.88 12.92
CA VAL A 52 -0.07 19.28 13.11
C VAL A 52 -0.28 20.05 11.81
N SER A 53 0.29 19.55 10.71
CA SER A 53 0.25 20.22 9.41
C SER A 53 0.64 19.27 8.28
N VAL A 54 0.49 19.73 7.05
CA VAL A 54 1.12 19.14 5.88
C VAL A 54 2.30 20.02 5.50
N GLN A 55 3.49 19.43 5.42
CA GLN A 55 4.71 20.12 5.05
C GLN A 55 5.00 19.88 3.56
N THR A 56 5.12 20.94 2.77
CA THR A 56 5.53 20.97 1.38
C THR A 56 6.26 22.29 1.12
N PRO A 57 7.32 22.33 0.34
CA PRO A 57 8.10 21.28 -0.32
C PRO A 57 9.22 20.68 0.52
N TYR A 58 9.18 20.78 1.79
CA TYR A 58 10.16 20.33 2.76
C TYR A 58 9.48 19.35 3.74
N PRO A 59 10.12 18.24 4.11
CA PRO A 59 11.42 17.74 3.66
C PRO A 59 11.39 17.07 2.28
N SER A 60 12.58 16.71 1.78
CA SER A 60 12.79 16.31 0.39
C SER A 60 12.65 14.81 0.09
N TYR A 61 12.50 13.94 1.07
CA TYR A 61 12.64 12.48 0.94
C TYR A 61 13.97 12.04 0.30
N MET A 62 15.04 12.73 0.65
CA MET A 62 16.38 12.45 0.11
C MET A 62 17.36 12.01 1.20
N PRO A 63 18.34 11.14 0.88
CA PRO A 63 18.53 10.52 -0.43
C PRO A 63 17.42 9.51 -0.73
N ALA A 64 17.10 9.31 -2.01
CA ALA A 64 16.03 8.40 -2.42
C ALA A 64 16.23 6.96 -1.91
N SER A 65 17.47 6.51 -1.78
CA SER A 65 17.81 5.19 -1.22
C SER A 65 17.40 4.99 0.24
N THR A 66 17.16 6.06 1.00
CA THR A 66 16.59 5.98 2.34
C THR A 66 15.13 5.54 2.31
N PHE A 67 14.40 5.88 1.26
CA PHE A 67 12.94 5.62 1.16
C PHE A 67 12.56 4.60 0.08
N ALA A 68 13.51 4.12 -0.70
CA ALA A 68 13.31 3.10 -1.73
C ALA A 68 14.56 2.21 -1.81
N ASP A 69 14.36 0.88 -1.72
CA ASP A 69 15.46 -0.10 -1.74
C ASP A 69 15.84 -0.56 -3.15
N GLY A 70 15.04 -0.22 -4.17
CA GLY A 70 15.21 -0.66 -5.55
C GLY A 70 14.90 -2.16 -5.78
N THR A 71 14.45 -2.89 -4.76
CA THR A 71 14.12 -4.33 -4.85
C THR A 71 12.66 -4.63 -4.55
N ILE A 72 12.09 -3.98 -3.56
CA ILE A 72 10.66 -4.03 -3.20
C ILE A 72 9.97 -2.75 -3.68
N VAL A 73 10.55 -1.60 -3.35
CA VAL A 73 10.07 -0.27 -3.70
C VAL A 73 11.06 0.39 -4.65
N ALA A 74 10.60 0.72 -5.87
CA ALA A 74 11.46 1.26 -6.93
C ALA A 74 11.74 2.76 -6.80
N ASN A 75 10.84 3.53 -6.16
CA ASN A 75 10.91 4.99 -6.09
C ASN A 75 10.48 5.53 -4.73
N ALA A 76 11.19 6.54 -4.27
CA ALA A 76 10.82 7.34 -3.09
C ALA A 76 9.68 8.33 -3.42
N PRO A 77 8.96 8.86 -2.39
CA PRO A 77 8.11 10.04 -2.58
C PRO A 77 8.94 11.23 -3.07
N VAL A 78 8.27 12.21 -3.66
CA VAL A 78 8.88 13.50 -3.99
C VAL A 78 8.37 14.59 -3.05
N ASN A 79 9.09 15.69 -2.90
CA ASN A 79 8.76 16.75 -1.96
C ASN A 79 7.37 17.37 -2.18
N THR A 80 6.83 17.33 -3.40
CA THR A 80 5.48 17.80 -3.72
C THR A 80 4.37 16.87 -3.22
N ASN A 81 4.69 15.62 -2.85
CA ASN A 81 3.72 14.72 -2.18
C ASN A 81 3.34 15.25 -0.78
N GLY A 82 4.27 15.96 -0.15
CA GLY A 82 4.11 16.46 1.20
C GLY A 82 4.37 15.38 2.25
N ILE A 83 4.47 15.84 3.50
CA ILE A 83 4.56 14.99 4.68
C ILE A 83 3.44 15.38 5.63
N MET A 84 2.67 14.39 6.08
CA MET A 84 1.76 14.56 7.20
C MET A 84 2.58 14.62 8.49
N GLN A 85 2.69 15.83 9.07
CA GLN A 85 3.40 16.04 10.32
C GLN A 85 2.57 15.58 11.51
N LEU A 86 3.19 14.82 12.39
CA LEU A 86 2.61 14.32 13.63
C LEU A 86 3.40 14.80 14.84
N THR A 87 2.75 14.73 16.00
CA THR A 87 3.34 14.81 17.33
C THR A 87 2.96 13.56 18.10
N GLY A 88 3.92 12.94 18.78
CA GLY A 88 3.71 11.75 19.60
C GLY A 88 3.23 12.06 21.03
N GLY A 89 3.26 11.03 21.88
CA GLY A 89 2.87 11.13 23.30
C GLY A 89 1.38 10.93 23.51
N SER A 90 0.69 10.26 22.59
CA SER A 90 -0.74 9.98 22.68
C SER A 90 -1.07 8.58 22.21
N ASP A 91 -1.98 7.91 22.93
CA ASP A 91 -2.62 6.66 22.49
C ASP A 91 -3.82 6.89 21.58
N ALA A 92 -4.06 8.13 21.15
CA ALA A 92 -5.08 8.43 20.15
C ALA A 92 -4.76 7.70 18.84
N LEU A 93 -5.80 7.13 18.25
CA LEU A 93 -5.67 6.34 17.03
C LEU A 93 -5.47 7.27 15.83
N ASN A 94 -4.40 7.04 15.09
CA ASN A 94 -4.18 7.58 13.75
C ASN A 94 -4.69 6.55 12.74
N THR A 95 -5.38 6.99 11.71
CA THR A 95 -5.89 6.11 10.65
C THR A 95 -5.77 6.78 9.29
N VAL A 96 -5.11 6.08 8.36
CA VAL A 96 -5.21 6.35 6.93
C VAL A 96 -6.30 5.44 6.37
N THR A 97 -7.23 6.01 5.59
CA THR A 97 -8.29 5.27 4.89
C THR A 97 -8.17 5.51 3.40
N PHE A 98 -8.20 4.45 2.62
CA PHE A 98 -8.22 4.47 1.16
C PHE A 98 -9.66 4.36 0.66
N ALA A 99 -10.05 5.18 -0.33
CA ALA A 99 -11.40 5.18 -0.91
C ALA A 99 -11.77 3.84 -1.59
N THR A 100 -10.76 3.08 -2.01
CA THR A 100 -10.89 1.71 -2.54
C THR A 100 -9.84 0.83 -1.89
N ALA A 101 -10.07 -0.48 -1.87
CA ALA A 101 -9.08 -1.43 -1.36
C ALA A 101 -7.79 -1.38 -2.20
N VAL A 102 -6.65 -1.30 -1.54
CA VAL A 102 -5.31 -1.21 -2.13
C VAL A 102 -4.48 -2.44 -1.80
N VAL A 103 -3.53 -2.77 -2.66
CA VAL A 103 -2.65 -3.94 -2.49
C VAL A 103 -1.28 -3.48 -2.05
N ASP A 104 -0.74 -4.17 -1.06
CA ASP A 104 0.62 -4.00 -0.55
C ASP A 104 1.02 -2.53 -0.34
N PRO A 105 0.22 -1.74 0.41
CA PRO A 105 0.54 -0.34 0.64
C PRO A 105 1.87 -0.19 1.37
N VAL A 106 2.50 0.97 1.16
CA VAL A 106 3.76 1.35 1.80
C VAL A 106 3.59 2.63 2.59
N MET A 107 4.46 2.84 3.58
CA MET A 107 4.53 4.08 4.35
C MET A 107 5.98 4.53 4.45
N ALA A 108 6.28 5.71 3.91
CA ALA A 108 7.53 6.41 4.12
C ALA A 108 7.43 7.20 5.42
N ILE A 109 8.38 6.99 6.32
CA ILE A 109 8.46 7.63 7.65
C ILE A 109 9.71 8.48 7.68
N TRP A 110 9.57 9.70 8.18
CA TRP A 110 10.61 10.69 8.18
C TRP A 110 10.81 11.26 9.58
N SER A 111 12.09 11.30 10.06
CA SER A 111 12.51 11.88 11.34
C SER A 111 11.77 11.33 12.57
N LEU A 112 11.53 10.02 12.61
CA LEU A 112 10.86 9.38 13.74
C LEU A 112 11.80 9.34 14.96
N GLY A 113 11.41 10.00 16.07
CA GLY A 113 12.21 10.14 17.27
C GLY A 113 13.34 11.15 17.11
N GLN A 114 14.16 11.26 18.14
CA GLN A 114 15.33 12.13 18.15
C GLN A 114 16.43 11.50 19.02
N GLY A 115 17.60 12.11 19.07
CA GLY A 115 18.70 11.62 19.91
C GLY A 115 18.25 11.42 21.36
N GLY A 116 18.25 10.16 21.83
CA GLY A 116 17.81 9.76 23.17
C GLY A 116 16.31 9.49 23.32
N ILE A 117 15.48 9.71 22.30
CA ILE A 117 14.05 9.37 22.28
C ILE A 117 13.77 8.39 21.14
N ASN A 118 13.42 7.15 21.50
CA ASN A 118 13.02 6.13 20.55
C ASN A 118 11.49 6.19 20.36
N ALA A 119 11.03 7.05 19.44
CA ALA A 119 9.62 7.19 19.13
C ALA A 119 9.12 6.01 18.29
N GLN A 120 7.80 5.86 18.18
CA GLN A 120 7.23 4.67 17.55
C GLN A 120 5.90 4.91 16.85
N PHE A 121 5.68 4.10 15.81
CA PHE A 121 4.37 3.82 15.21
C PHE A 121 3.95 2.42 15.64
N ALA A 122 3.00 2.30 16.56
CA ALA A 122 2.46 1.01 17.02
C ALA A 122 1.19 0.68 16.24
N PHE A 123 1.32 -0.14 15.20
CA PHE A 123 0.21 -0.50 14.31
C PHE A 123 -0.77 -1.45 15.00
N THR A 124 -2.08 -1.24 14.76
CA THR A 124 -3.15 -1.99 15.42
C THR A 124 -3.86 -2.98 14.49
N ASN A 125 -3.83 -2.76 13.18
CA ASN A 125 -4.51 -3.59 12.18
C ASN A 125 -3.62 -4.02 11.01
N ALA A 126 -2.32 -3.77 11.09
CA ALA A 126 -1.36 -4.10 10.04
C ALA A 126 -0.01 -4.50 10.65
N THR A 127 0.75 -5.32 9.95
CA THR A 127 2.11 -5.70 10.35
C THR A 127 3.10 -5.12 9.36
N PRO A 128 3.96 -4.16 9.79
CA PRO A 128 4.94 -3.56 8.92
C PRO A 128 6.09 -4.52 8.62
N ILE A 129 6.60 -4.47 7.39
CA ILE A 129 7.82 -5.13 6.96
C ILE A 129 8.80 -4.02 6.56
N PHE A 130 10.02 -4.07 7.11
CA PHE A 130 11.08 -3.14 6.74
C PHE A 130 11.42 -3.25 5.26
N VAL A 131 11.49 -2.13 4.55
CA VAL A 131 11.91 -2.04 3.15
C VAL A 131 13.25 -1.36 3.04
N SER A 132 13.35 -0.13 3.50
CA SER A 132 14.54 0.72 3.38
C SER A 132 14.67 1.65 4.56
N GLY A 133 15.85 2.19 4.77
CA GLY A 133 16.09 3.20 5.79
C GLY A 133 17.51 3.71 5.77
N GLY A 134 17.73 4.87 6.37
CA GLY A 134 19.03 5.52 6.42
C GLY A 134 18.92 6.98 6.86
N PRO A 135 20.01 7.74 6.76
CA PRO A 135 19.98 9.16 7.08
C PRO A 135 19.17 9.94 6.03
N SER A 136 18.51 11.02 6.47
CA SER A 136 17.95 12.04 5.58
C SER A 136 18.98 13.15 5.32
N ASN A 137 18.77 13.89 4.22
CA ASN A 137 19.66 15.02 3.90
C ASN A 137 19.49 16.19 4.89
N GLU A 138 18.30 16.33 5.47
CA GLU A 138 17.95 17.46 6.34
C GLU A 138 18.49 17.29 7.76
N TYR A 139 18.25 16.11 8.37
CA TYR A 139 18.61 15.89 9.78
C TYR A 139 19.55 14.72 10.00
N GLY A 140 20.02 14.05 8.93
CA GLY A 140 20.81 12.85 9.10
C GLY A 140 19.97 11.71 9.66
N GLY A 141 20.36 11.20 10.83
CA GLY A 141 19.64 10.14 11.52
C GLY A 141 20.08 8.73 11.12
N ALA A 142 19.23 7.75 11.42
CA ALA A 142 19.48 6.32 11.27
C ALA A 142 18.31 5.63 10.51
N PRO A 143 18.47 4.38 10.07
CA PRO A 143 17.32 3.61 9.63
C PRO A 143 16.28 3.47 10.74
N ILE A 144 14.99 3.49 10.36
CA ILE A 144 13.94 2.93 11.22
C ILE A 144 14.19 1.45 11.47
N SER A 145 13.62 0.91 12.55
CA SER A 145 13.64 -0.53 12.83
C SER A 145 12.22 -1.05 13.04
N VAL A 146 12.02 -2.35 12.78
CA VAL A 146 10.71 -3.00 12.90
C VAL A 146 10.80 -4.15 13.89
N SER A 147 9.88 -4.20 14.84
CA SER A 147 9.72 -5.33 15.76
C SER A 147 8.23 -5.62 15.97
N GLY A 148 7.78 -6.79 15.54
CA GLY A 148 6.36 -7.16 15.55
C GLY A 148 5.52 -6.19 14.72
N ASN A 149 4.53 -5.57 15.34
CA ASN A 149 3.65 -4.57 14.73
C ASN A 149 4.12 -3.12 14.94
N THR A 150 5.36 -2.91 15.38
CA THR A 150 5.85 -1.58 15.75
C THR A 150 7.08 -1.20 14.96
N VAL A 151 7.08 0.04 14.47
CA VAL A 151 8.22 0.72 13.86
C VAL A 151 8.80 1.67 14.88
N PHE A 152 10.13 1.65 15.05
CA PHE A 152 10.87 2.49 15.97
C PHE A 152 11.87 3.37 15.23
N GLY A 153 12.15 4.53 15.80
CA GLY A 153 13.19 5.42 15.32
C GLY A 153 13.74 6.33 16.43
N ALA A 154 15.03 6.63 16.34
CA ALA A 154 15.73 7.67 17.07
C ALA A 154 16.38 8.58 16.03
N GLU A 155 15.66 9.56 15.52
CA GLU A 155 15.89 10.28 14.25
C GLU A 155 15.82 9.31 13.05
N GLY A 156 14.82 8.42 13.09
CA GLY A 156 14.71 7.32 12.13
C GLY A 156 14.00 7.70 10.83
N ASN A 157 14.59 7.32 9.70
CA ASN A 157 13.95 7.49 8.40
C ASN A 157 13.91 6.17 7.65
N GLY A 158 12.88 5.98 6.81
CA GLY A 158 12.77 4.78 5.97
C GLY A 158 11.36 4.50 5.51
N THR A 159 11.21 3.34 4.89
CA THR A 159 9.93 2.85 4.37
C THR A 159 9.61 1.47 4.91
N VAL A 160 8.35 1.26 5.21
CA VAL A 160 7.77 -0.05 5.53
C VAL A 160 6.69 -0.40 4.52
N GLN A 161 6.45 -1.70 4.32
CA GLN A 161 5.39 -2.25 3.50
C GLN A 161 4.43 -3.06 4.37
N PHE A 162 3.16 -3.10 3.98
CA PHE A 162 2.12 -3.91 4.59
C PHE A 162 1.57 -4.89 3.56
N LEU A 163 1.96 -6.18 3.64
CA LEU A 163 1.54 -7.18 2.66
C LEU A 163 0.05 -7.51 2.81
N GLY A 164 -0.66 -7.54 1.69
CA GLY A 164 -2.07 -7.88 1.60
C GLY A 164 -2.94 -6.75 1.06
N THR A 165 -4.24 -6.86 1.30
CA THR A 165 -5.24 -5.90 0.81
C THR A 165 -5.80 -5.09 1.98
N TYR A 166 -5.74 -3.77 1.86
CA TYR A 166 -6.13 -2.84 2.92
C TYR A 166 -7.12 -1.79 2.41
N THR A 167 -8.09 -1.46 3.23
CA THR A 167 -8.90 -0.24 3.10
C THR A 167 -8.50 0.81 4.12
N SER A 168 -7.76 0.42 5.17
CA SER A 168 -7.23 1.35 6.17
C SER A 168 -6.01 0.76 6.88
N ILE A 169 -5.14 1.66 7.37
CA ILE A 169 -4.00 1.35 8.24
C ILE A 169 -4.11 2.25 9.47
N SER A 170 -4.03 1.66 10.65
CA SER A 170 -4.20 2.38 11.92
C SER A 170 -3.06 2.10 12.88
N TRP A 171 -2.67 3.12 13.65
CA TRP A 171 -1.58 3.05 14.64
C TRP A 171 -1.75 4.09 15.74
N THR A 172 -0.96 3.95 16.81
CA THR A 172 -0.78 4.96 17.86
C THR A 172 0.67 5.41 17.92
N ASN A 173 0.91 6.59 18.48
CA ASN A 173 2.24 7.17 18.72
C ASN A 173 2.42 7.49 20.22
N PRO A 174 2.58 6.49 21.10
CA PRO A 174 2.53 6.68 22.56
C PRO A 174 3.76 7.40 23.13
N VAL A 175 4.88 7.44 22.41
CA VAL A 175 6.09 8.15 22.88
C VAL A 175 6.07 9.57 22.34
N PHE A 176 6.24 10.54 23.26
CA PHE A 176 6.28 11.95 22.87
C PHE A 176 7.55 12.29 22.08
N GLU A 177 7.31 12.93 20.97
CA GLU A 177 8.30 13.60 20.13
C GLU A 177 7.54 14.63 19.28
N ASN A 178 8.11 15.83 19.09
CA ASN A 178 7.34 16.95 18.61
C ASN A 178 7.37 17.16 17.09
N TRP A 179 8.19 16.41 16.34
CA TRP A 179 8.23 16.56 14.90
C TRP A 179 8.69 15.27 14.20
N TYR A 180 7.83 14.59 13.56
CA TYR A 180 8.07 13.53 12.61
C TYR A 180 6.89 13.45 11.66
N GLY A 181 7.00 12.70 10.58
CA GLY A 181 5.93 12.62 9.64
C GLY A 181 5.96 11.38 8.78
N PHE A 182 4.94 11.28 7.93
CA PHE A 182 4.81 10.16 7.02
C PHE A 182 4.13 10.57 5.72
N ASP A 183 4.33 9.75 4.68
CA ASP A 183 3.49 9.67 3.51
C ASP A 183 3.16 8.21 3.23
N VAL A 184 2.09 7.97 2.46
CA VAL A 184 1.66 6.62 2.06
C VAL A 184 1.65 6.48 0.55
N GLY A 185 1.88 5.26 0.08
CA GLY A 185 1.81 4.93 -1.33
C GLY A 185 1.26 3.53 -1.56
N ILE A 186 0.98 3.20 -2.80
CA ILE A 186 0.43 1.90 -3.19
C ILE A 186 1.15 1.35 -4.42
N ALA A 187 1.28 0.03 -4.48
CA ALA A 187 1.74 -0.66 -5.69
C ALA A 187 0.58 -0.93 -6.67
N GLY A 188 -0.66 -0.85 -6.21
CA GLY A 188 -1.86 -1.05 -7.04
C GLY A 188 -3.16 -1.02 -6.24
N VAL A 189 -4.25 -1.06 -6.98
CA VAL A 189 -5.61 -1.15 -6.45
C VAL A 189 -6.07 -2.61 -6.52
N ALA A 190 -6.76 -3.09 -5.49
CA ALA A 190 -7.32 -4.43 -5.50
C ALA A 190 -8.35 -4.57 -6.64
N PRO A 191 -8.34 -5.68 -7.39
CA PRO A 191 -9.35 -5.91 -8.41
C PRO A 191 -10.75 -5.83 -7.79
N ALA A 192 -11.67 -5.17 -8.51
CA ALA A 192 -13.07 -5.16 -8.08
C ALA A 192 -13.59 -6.62 -8.05
N VAL A 193 -14.09 -7.06 -6.91
CA VAL A 193 -14.75 -8.37 -6.79
C VAL A 193 -16.10 -8.26 -7.46
N PRO A 194 -16.37 -9.01 -8.56
CA PRO A 194 -17.68 -8.98 -9.21
C PRO A 194 -18.76 -9.38 -8.19
N GLU A 195 -19.82 -8.60 -8.12
CA GLU A 195 -20.92 -8.87 -7.20
C GLU A 195 -21.54 -10.26 -7.50
N PRO A 196 -22.06 -10.98 -6.48
CA PRO A 196 -22.69 -12.30 -6.67
C PRO A 196 -23.77 -12.29 -7.76
N GLY A 197 -24.46 -11.16 -7.95
CA GLY A 197 -25.41 -10.95 -9.05
C GLY A 197 -24.81 -11.05 -10.45
N THR A 198 -23.56 -10.63 -10.63
CA THR A 198 -22.84 -10.74 -11.92
C THR A 198 -22.63 -12.20 -12.32
N TYR A 199 -22.23 -13.05 -11.36
CA TYR A 199 -22.09 -14.48 -11.61
C TYR A 199 -23.44 -15.14 -11.89
N ALA A 200 -24.50 -14.76 -11.16
CA ALA A 200 -25.86 -15.26 -11.38
C ALA A 200 -26.37 -14.88 -12.77
N LEU A 201 -26.17 -13.65 -13.22
CA LEU A 201 -26.55 -13.20 -14.57
C LEU A 201 -25.75 -13.90 -15.66
N MET A 202 -24.45 -14.11 -15.44
CA MET A 202 -23.59 -14.87 -16.39
C MET A 202 -24.06 -16.31 -16.52
N LEU A 203 -24.35 -16.99 -15.41
CA LEU A 203 -24.88 -18.35 -15.38
C LEU A 203 -26.27 -18.44 -16.03
N ALA A 204 -27.14 -17.47 -15.77
CA ALA A 204 -28.45 -17.39 -16.40
C ALA A 204 -28.32 -17.20 -17.92
N GLY A 205 -27.43 -16.30 -18.37
CA GLY A 205 -27.14 -16.08 -19.80
C GLY A 205 -26.62 -17.33 -20.49
N LEU A 206 -25.64 -18.03 -19.88
CA LEU A 206 -25.10 -19.30 -20.41
C LEU A 206 -26.17 -20.39 -20.46
N SER A 207 -27.06 -20.45 -19.47
CA SER A 207 -28.18 -21.42 -19.44
C SER A 207 -29.17 -21.20 -20.60
N VAL A 208 -29.49 -19.93 -20.88
CA VAL A 208 -30.38 -19.57 -22.01
C VAL A 208 -29.73 -19.95 -23.36
N VAL A 209 -28.44 -19.60 -23.54
CA VAL A 209 -27.69 -19.95 -24.77
C VAL A 209 -27.61 -21.47 -24.96
N GLY A 210 -27.31 -22.21 -23.90
CA GLY A 210 -27.26 -23.68 -23.91
C GLY A 210 -28.61 -24.31 -24.27
N PHE A 211 -29.70 -23.78 -23.72
CA PHE A 211 -31.06 -24.23 -24.05
C PHE A 211 -31.41 -23.96 -25.53
N MET A 212 -31.09 -22.79 -26.04
CA MET A 212 -31.33 -22.43 -27.43
C MET A 212 -30.51 -23.32 -28.40
N ALA A 213 -29.25 -23.58 -28.08
CA ALA A 213 -28.36 -24.45 -28.88
C ALA A 213 -28.89 -25.91 -28.90
N ARG A 214 -29.40 -26.42 -27.78
CA ARG A 214 -30.01 -27.75 -27.70
C ARG A 214 -31.30 -27.85 -28.51
N ARG A 215 -32.13 -26.79 -28.53
CA ARG A 215 -33.38 -26.76 -29.31
C ARG A 215 -33.12 -26.79 -30.80
N ARG A 216 -32.06 -26.16 -31.31
CA ARG A 216 -31.67 -26.19 -32.71
C ARG A 216 -31.14 -27.54 -33.20
N ARG A 217 -30.70 -28.42 -32.33
CA ARG A 217 -30.17 -29.76 -32.67
C ARG A 217 -31.22 -30.85 -32.69
N ARG A 218 -32.52 -30.57 -32.45
CA ARG A 218 -33.57 -31.58 -32.62
C ARG A 218 -33.81 -31.80 -34.11
N PRO A 219 -33.57 -33.03 -34.64
CA PRO A 219 -33.91 -33.33 -36.02
C PRO A 219 -35.41 -33.14 -36.20
N GLN A 220 -35.80 -32.53 -37.32
CA GLN A 220 -37.17 -32.61 -37.77
C GLN A 220 -37.38 -34.04 -38.27
N VAL A 221 -38.28 -34.80 -37.63
CA VAL A 221 -38.77 -36.10 -38.11
C VAL A 221 -39.90 -35.85 -39.07
#